data_e529b4b79ff1f2008499c0f48334d7dd
#
_entry.id   e529b4b79ff1f2008499c0f48334d7dd
#
_cell.length_a   1.000
_cell.length_b   1.000
_cell.length_c   1.000
_cell.angle_alpha   90.00
_cell.angle_beta   90.00
_cell.angle_gamma   90.00
#
_symmetry.space_group_name_H-M   'P 1'
#
loop_
_entity.id
_entity.type
_entity.pdbx_description
1 polymer ?
#
loop_
_entity_poly.entity_id
_entity_poly.type
_entity_poly.pdbx_seq_one_letter_code
_entity_poly.pdbx_strand_id
1 'polypeptide(L)'
;MDFVTFIQTYNTEERCILLWKNLRDKHGVFCNRCGSNEHLWLPSKLKYRCKQCKSETTLRSGTLLEYSKLPFRYWVYAIGVVAFQKKSISALQVQRHLGHPNYRPIWLMMQKMKVMMA
;
A
#
# COMPACT_ATOMS: atom_id res chain seq x y z
N MET A 1 18.75 -3.99 -5.80
CA MET A 1 17.58 -3.93 -6.73
C MET A 1 17.44 -2.50 -7.22
N ASP A 2 17.32 -2.29 -8.51
CA ASP A 2 17.06 -0.96 -9.07
C ASP A 2 15.56 -0.74 -9.33
N PHE A 3 15.21 0.47 -9.76
CA PHE A 3 13.82 0.84 -10.01
C PHE A 3 13.16 -0.05 -11.08
N VAL A 4 13.87 -0.31 -12.17
CA VAL A 4 13.32 -1.13 -13.27
C VAL A 4 13.04 -2.55 -12.80
N THR A 5 13.97 -3.15 -12.08
CA THR A 5 13.80 -4.50 -11.50
C THR A 5 12.65 -4.53 -10.51
N PHE A 6 12.53 -3.50 -9.67
CA PHE A 6 11.43 -3.37 -8.71
C PHE A 6 10.08 -3.35 -9.41
N ILE A 7 9.93 -2.53 -10.45
CA ILE A 7 8.68 -2.42 -11.20
C ILE A 7 8.35 -3.73 -11.92
N GLN A 8 9.35 -4.39 -12.49
CA GLN A 8 9.16 -5.68 -13.17
C GLN A 8 8.75 -6.79 -12.19
N THR A 9 9.28 -6.76 -10.97
CA THR A 9 8.94 -7.73 -9.93
C THR A 9 7.50 -7.54 -9.43
N TYR A 10 7.07 -6.29 -9.25
CA TYR A 10 5.74 -5.97 -8.70
C TYR A 10 4.85 -5.37 -9.79
N ASN A 11 4.68 -6.11 -10.89
CA ASN A 11 3.92 -5.64 -12.05
C ASN A 11 2.46 -6.09 -12.08
N THR A 12 2.01 -6.89 -11.09
CA THR A 12 0.62 -7.32 -10.98
C THR A 12 0.04 -6.87 -9.65
N GLU A 13 -1.30 -6.71 -9.63
CA GLU A 13 -2.00 -6.33 -8.40
C GLU A 13 -1.79 -7.36 -7.29
N GLU A 14 -1.81 -8.65 -7.63
CA GLU A 14 -1.63 -9.73 -6.66
C GLU A 14 -0.25 -9.69 -6.00
N ARG A 15 0.80 -9.43 -6.78
CA ARG A 15 2.16 -9.30 -6.22
C ARG A 15 2.29 -8.08 -5.33
N CYS A 16 1.63 -6.99 -5.69
CA CYS A 16 1.62 -5.77 -4.88
C CYS A 16 0.88 -5.98 -3.57
N ILE A 17 -0.24 -6.70 -3.61
CA ILE A 17 -1.00 -7.06 -2.40
C ILE A 17 -0.16 -7.92 -1.47
N LEU A 18 0.55 -8.92 -2.01
CA LEU A 18 1.43 -9.78 -1.22
C LEU A 18 2.58 -9.00 -0.59
N LEU A 19 3.17 -8.08 -1.33
CA LEU A 19 4.23 -7.22 -0.78
C LEU A 19 3.70 -6.42 0.39
N TRP A 20 2.54 -5.79 0.24
CA TRP A 20 1.94 -4.97 1.30
C TRP A 20 1.59 -5.80 2.52
N LYS A 21 1.01 -6.99 2.31
CA LYS A 21 0.69 -7.92 3.38
C LYS A 21 1.94 -8.34 4.15
N ASN A 22 3.01 -8.69 3.43
CA ASN A 22 4.27 -9.11 4.06
C ASN A 22 4.87 -7.98 4.90
N LEU A 23 4.84 -6.75 4.41
CA LEU A 23 5.31 -5.60 5.16
C LEU A 23 4.49 -5.38 6.42
N ARG A 24 3.17 -5.51 6.33
CA ARG A 24 2.29 -5.35 7.48
C ARG A 24 2.47 -6.44 8.51
N ASP A 25 2.63 -7.69 8.07
CA ASP A 25 2.89 -8.83 8.97
C ASP A 25 4.21 -8.65 9.72
N LYS A 26 5.22 -8.09 9.05
CA LYS A 26 6.52 -7.82 9.64
C LYS A 26 6.44 -6.81 10.77
N HIS A 27 5.61 -5.78 10.62
CA HIS A 27 5.38 -4.76 11.65
C HIS A 27 4.36 -5.20 12.72
N GLY A 28 3.63 -6.27 12.46
CA GLY A 28 2.58 -6.77 13.35
C GLY A 28 1.23 -6.14 13.08
N VAL A 29 0.18 -6.92 13.29
CA VAL A 29 -1.21 -6.47 13.13
C VAL A 29 -1.87 -6.52 14.50
N PHE A 30 -2.37 -5.38 14.98
CA PHE A 30 -3.01 -5.29 16.29
C PHE A 30 -4.49 -4.96 16.10
N CYS A 31 -5.35 -5.68 16.84
CA CYS A 31 -6.78 -5.41 16.81
C CYS A 31 -7.09 -4.05 17.45
N ASN A 32 -7.82 -3.20 16.74
CA ASN A 32 -8.20 -1.88 17.24
C ASN A 32 -9.31 -1.93 18.28
N ARG A 33 -9.91 -3.11 18.53
CA ARG A 33 -10.97 -3.28 19.55
C ARG A 33 -10.44 -3.90 20.83
N CYS A 34 -9.62 -4.97 20.74
CA CYS A 34 -9.13 -5.68 21.92
C CYS A 34 -7.61 -5.66 22.10
N GLY A 35 -6.87 -5.12 21.13
CA GLY A 35 -5.42 -5.02 21.20
C GLY A 35 -4.67 -6.32 20.93
N SER A 36 -5.36 -7.42 20.63
CA SER A 36 -4.72 -8.71 20.33
C SER A 36 -3.86 -8.64 19.08
N ASN A 37 -2.72 -9.32 19.09
CA ASN A 37 -1.85 -9.45 17.91
C ASN A 37 -2.03 -10.77 17.18
N GLU A 38 -2.98 -11.59 17.59
CA GLU A 38 -3.25 -12.88 16.96
C GLU A 38 -4.40 -12.74 15.97
N HIS A 39 -4.11 -12.97 14.67
CA HIS A 39 -5.08 -12.79 13.60
C HIS A 39 -5.03 -13.94 12.63
N LEU A 40 -6.19 -14.25 12.03
CA LEU A 40 -6.34 -15.16 10.92
C LEU A 40 -6.45 -14.35 9.63
N TRP A 41 -5.63 -14.70 8.64
CA TRP A 41 -5.68 -14.04 7.33
C TRP A 41 -6.76 -14.66 6.46
N LEU A 42 -7.62 -13.82 5.86
CA LEU A 42 -8.69 -14.22 4.97
C LEU A 42 -8.35 -13.77 3.55
N PRO A 43 -7.72 -14.63 2.73
CA PRO A 43 -7.20 -14.20 1.42
C PRO A 43 -8.29 -13.76 0.44
N SER A 44 -9.47 -14.38 0.50
CA SER A 44 -10.57 -14.00 -0.41
C SER A 44 -11.14 -12.62 -0.13
N LYS A 45 -11.03 -12.15 1.11
CA LYS A 45 -11.56 -10.85 1.55
C LYS A 45 -10.48 -9.79 1.73
N LEU A 46 -9.20 -10.18 1.69
CA LEU A 46 -8.05 -9.32 1.99
C LEU A 46 -8.19 -8.65 3.36
N LYS A 47 -8.56 -9.43 4.36
CA LYS A 47 -8.81 -8.96 5.72
C LYS A 47 -8.15 -9.86 6.75
N TYR A 48 -7.86 -9.27 7.91
CA TYR A 48 -7.45 -10.01 9.10
C TYR A 48 -8.64 -10.15 10.03
N ARG A 49 -8.84 -11.34 10.57
CA ARG A 49 -9.84 -11.57 11.62
C ARG A 49 -9.13 -11.79 12.94
N CYS A 50 -9.48 -11.01 13.96
CA CYS A 50 -8.94 -11.20 15.30
C CYS A 50 -9.38 -12.53 15.88
N LYS A 51 -8.44 -13.32 16.41
CA LYS A 51 -8.75 -14.61 17.03
C LYS A 51 -9.47 -14.47 18.36
N GLN A 52 -9.31 -13.34 19.02
CA GLN A 52 -9.91 -13.06 20.32
C GLN A 52 -11.35 -12.56 20.19
N CYS A 53 -11.57 -11.40 19.57
CA CYS A 53 -12.88 -10.76 19.50
C CYS A 53 -13.62 -10.96 18.19
N LYS A 54 -13.00 -11.62 17.21
CA LYS A 54 -13.57 -11.91 15.87
C LYS A 54 -13.82 -10.69 15.00
N SER A 55 -13.36 -9.50 15.39
CA SER A 55 -13.50 -8.33 14.52
C SER A 55 -12.54 -8.43 13.33
N GLU A 56 -12.96 -7.86 12.20
CA GLU A 56 -12.18 -7.89 10.96
C GLU A 56 -11.50 -6.54 10.73
N THR A 57 -10.26 -6.59 10.25
CA THR A 57 -9.47 -5.42 9.89
C THR A 57 -9.00 -5.59 8.45
N THR A 58 -9.28 -4.61 7.58
CA THR A 58 -8.85 -4.68 6.19
C THR A 58 -7.34 -4.50 6.09
N LEU A 59 -6.76 -4.96 4.98
CA LEU A 59 -5.32 -4.81 4.74
C LEU A 59 -4.90 -3.33 4.69
N ARG A 60 -5.79 -2.44 4.30
CA ARG A 60 -5.54 -0.98 4.21
C ARG A 60 -5.78 -0.24 5.51
N SER A 61 -6.61 -0.78 6.39
CA SER A 61 -7.03 -0.09 7.61
C SER A 61 -5.86 0.18 8.54
N GLY A 62 -5.76 1.39 9.07
CA GLY A 62 -4.67 1.81 9.92
C GLY A 62 -3.36 2.08 9.20
N THR A 63 -3.36 2.10 7.86
CA THR A 63 -2.18 2.38 7.04
C THR A 63 -2.41 3.64 6.21
N LEU A 64 -1.40 4.08 5.45
CA LEU A 64 -1.57 5.22 4.54
C LEU A 64 -2.58 4.96 3.42
N LEU A 65 -2.91 3.70 3.15
CA LEU A 65 -3.87 3.31 2.13
C LEU A 65 -5.30 3.36 2.63
N GLU A 66 -5.51 3.66 3.91
CA GLU A 66 -6.84 3.78 4.50
C GLU A 66 -7.64 4.85 3.78
N TYR A 67 -8.89 4.55 3.46
CA TYR A 67 -9.83 5.39 2.69
C TYR A 67 -9.43 5.62 1.23
N SER A 68 -8.32 5.04 0.75
CA SER A 68 -7.93 5.14 -0.65
C SER A 68 -8.66 4.08 -1.48
N LYS A 69 -9.14 4.48 -2.66
CA LYS A 69 -9.74 3.57 -3.64
C LYS A 69 -8.75 3.17 -4.74
N LEU A 70 -7.55 3.70 -4.69
CA LEU A 70 -6.53 3.39 -5.70
C LEU A 70 -6.02 1.96 -5.53
N PRO A 71 -5.72 1.24 -6.63
CA PRO A 71 -5.15 -0.11 -6.55
C PRO A 71 -3.83 -0.15 -5.80
N PHE A 72 -3.50 -1.31 -5.22
CA PHE A 72 -2.22 -1.50 -4.52
C PHE A 72 -1.03 -1.26 -5.44
N ARG A 73 -1.12 -1.62 -6.72
CA ARG A 73 -0.02 -1.41 -7.67
C ARG A 73 0.36 0.07 -7.81
N TYR A 74 -0.61 0.98 -7.69
CA TYR A 74 -0.34 2.42 -7.72
C TYR A 74 0.51 2.84 -6.53
N TRP A 75 0.15 2.35 -5.35
CA TRP A 75 0.91 2.65 -4.13
C TRP A 75 2.31 2.05 -4.17
N VAL A 76 2.46 0.83 -4.66
CA VAL A 76 3.77 0.18 -4.82
C VAL A 76 4.62 0.94 -5.84
N TYR A 77 4.02 1.39 -6.94
CA TYR A 77 4.71 2.21 -7.93
C TYR A 77 5.20 3.52 -7.29
N ALA A 78 4.35 4.19 -6.51
CA ALA A 78 4.70 5.42 -5.83
C ALA A 78 5.84 5.21 -4.83
N ILE A 79 5.82 4.10 -4.08
CA ILE A 79 6.90 3.74 -3.17
C ILE A 79 8.21 3.57 -3.95
N GLY A 80 8.18 2.88 -5.08
CA GLY A 80 9.35 2.69 -5.92
C GLY A 80 9.90 4.01 -6.45
N VAL A 81 9.02 4.89 -6.91
CA VAL A 81 9.42 6.21 -7.42
C VAL A 81 10.13 7.01 -6.33
N VAL A 82 9.57 7.08 -5.13
CA VAL A 82 10.15 7.86 -4.03
C VAL A 82 11.46 7.23 -3.53
N ALA A 83 11.50 5.89 -3.46
CA ALA A 83 12.65 5.18 -2.90
C ALA A 83 13.86 5.13 -3.85
N PHE A 84 13.63 4.97 -5.16
CA PHE A 84 14.69 4.72 -6.14
C PHE A 84 15.06 5.93 -7.01
N GLN A 85 14.18 6.92 -7.11
CA GLN A 85 14.46 8.12 -7.89
C GLN A 85 15.10 9.19 -7.04
N LYS A 86 16.26 9.68 -7.47
CA LYS A 86 16.99 10.73 -6.74
C LYS A 86 16.38 12.11 -6.98
N LYS A 87 15.71 12.28 -8.12
CA LYS A 87 15.05 13.53 -8.47
C LYS A 87 13.60 13.52 -8.02
N SER A 88 13.12 14.67 -7.60
CA SER A 88 11.72 14.87 -7.30
C SER A 88 10.86 14.62 -8.54
N ILE A 89 9.88 13.71 -8.44
CA ILE A 89 8.94 13.44 -9.52
C ILE A 89 7.60 14.06 -9.16
N SER A 90 7.01 14.80 -10.11
CA SER A 90 5.72 15.42 -9.89
C SER A 90 4.58 14.41 -9.94
N ALA A 91 3.47 14.71 -9.25
CA ALA A 91 2.26 13.90 -9.30
C ALA A 91 1.71 13.77 -10.72
N LEU A 92 1.90 14.80 -11.56
CA LEU A 92 1.48 14.76 -12.95
C LEU A 92 2.24 13.71 -13.76
N GLN A 93 3.54 13.59 -13.53
CA GLN A 93 4.36 12.55 -14.17
C GLN A 93 3.93 11.16 -13.73
N VAL A 94 3.65 10.97 -12.44
CA VAL A 94 3.16 9.70 -11.91
C VAL A 94 1.80 9.36 -12.52
N GLN A 95 0.90 10.33 -12.62
CA GLN A 95 -0.41 10.14 -13.26
C GLN A 95 -0.25 9.66 -14.70
N ARG A 96 0.65 10.27 -15.47
CA ARG A 96 0.91 9.89 -16.87
C ARG A 96 1.45 8.47 -16.98
N HIS A 97 2.40 8.10 -16.12
CA HIS A 97 2.97 6.75 -16.11
C HIS A 97 1.95 5.68 -15.75
N LEU A 98 1.05 5.99 -14.81
CA LEU A 98 0.00 5.06 -14.40
C LEU A 98 -1.20 5.05 -15.35
N GLY A 99 -1.32 6.07 -16.20
CA GLY A 99 -2.44 6.18 -17.14
C GLY A 99 -3.78 6.45 -16.46
N HIS A 100 -3.77 7.04 -15.26
CA HIS A 100 -5.00 7.31 -14.51
C HIS A 100 -5.68 8.58 -15.04
N PRO A 101 -7.02 8.58 -15.23
CA PRO A 101 -7.72 9.70 -15.81
C PRO A 101 -7.82 10.94 -14.90
N ASN A 102 -7.72 10.76 -13.59
CA ASN A 102 -7.90 11.85 -12.62
C ASN A 102 -6.58 12.17 -11.92
N TYR A 103 -6.26 13.46 -11.88
CA TYR A 103 -5.03 13.96 -11.25
C TYR A 103 -5.11 13.97 -9.72
N ARG A 104 -6.25 14.42 -9.16
CA ARG A 104 -6.37 14.66 -7.72
C ARG A 104 -6.08 13.43 -6.84
N PRO A 105 -6.62 12.23 -7.13
CA PRO A 105 -6.28 11.05 -6.33
C PRO A 105 -4.79 10.72 -6.34
N ILE A 106 -4.12 10.91 -7.48
CA ILE A 106 -2.69 10.67 -7.62
C ILE A 106 -1.91 11.70 -6.81
N TRP A 107 -2.32 12.97 -6.86
CA TRP A 107 -1.70 14.04 -6.08
C TRP A 107 -1.79 13.74 -4.58
N LEU A 108 -2.97 13.33 -4.10
CA LEU A 108 -3.17 12.98 -2.69
C LEU A 108 -2.31 11.79 -2.28
N MET A 109 -2.20 10.77 -3.13
CA MET A 109 -1.32 9.63 -2.91
C MET A 109 0.14 10.07 -2.74
N MET A 110 0.62 10.91 -3.65
CA MET A 110 2.00 11.40 -3.60
C MET A 110 2.27 12.26 -2.38
N GLN A 111 1.29 13.07 -1.93
CA GLN A 111 1.42 13.87 -0.71
C GLN A 111 1.56 12.97 0.53
N LYS A 112 0.75 11.92 0.63
CA LYS A 112 0.85 10.95 1.72
C LYS A 112 2.22 10.26 1.73
N MET A 113 2.73 9.88 0.55
CA MET A 113 4.03 9.24 0.43
C MET A 113 5.16 10.16 0.89
N LYS A 114 5.11 11.44 0.49
CA LYS A 114 6.13 12.42 0.87
C LYS A 114 6.17 12.65 2.38
N VAL A 115 5.01 12.71 3.02
CA VAL A 115 4.92 12.88 4.48
C VAL A 115 5.54 11.68 5.20
N MET A 116 5.24 10.46 4.72
CA MET A 116 5.74 9.23 5.35
C MET A 116 7.25 9.04 5.20
N MET A 117 7.81 9.47 4.06
CA MET A 117 9.21 9.21 3.72
C MET A 117 10.11 10.44 3.90
N ALA A 118 9.57 11.50 4.46
CA ALA A 118 10.32 12.72 4.74
C ALA A 118 11.32 12.53 5.88
#